data_88a3615c2be74ec10e624f13b4df0946
#
_entry.id   88a3615c2be74ec10e624f13b4df0946
#
_cell.length_a   1.000
_cell.length_b   1.000
_cell.length_c   1.000
_cell.angle_alpha   90.00
_cell.angle_beta   90.00
_cell.angle_gamma   90.00
#
_symmetry.space_group_name_H-M   'P 1'
#
loop_
_entity.id
_entity.type
_entity.pdbx_description
1 polymer ?
#
loop_
_entity_poly.entity_id
_entity_poly.type
_entity_poly.pdbx_seq_one_letter_code
_entity_poly.pdbx_strand_id
1 'polypeptide(L)'
;MKSLSRAALATGAAVFALSMLPATASAQSGGDGDRPSGLIQTETHTQVREIAPAAGAAMTVAATSASKQLNYTQQVQQYDQWCWAADGSSIERSMGGTASQAQFCAAGKGTSAGYCPNQPAQIYEIVRGFRGTGFSAQDAGGPIGFSSVVSQIDAGILNLTGIYWTSGGGHAEVIYGYDSANQSIMVGDPWPTYQRYQTWNYNQYRSNGQFRWNDTIVNIRKG
;
A
#
# COMPACT_ATOMS: atom_id res chain seq x y z
N MET A 1 -31.53 -61.95 -42.84
CA MET A 1 -30.28 -61.54 -42.25
C MET A 1 -30.35 -60.01 -42.13
N LYS A 2 -30.58 -59.50 -40.92
CA LYS A 2 -30.75 -58.06 -40.63
C LYS A 2 -29.47 -57.50 -40.06
N SER A 3 -28.88 -56.55 -40.80
CA SER A 3 -27.69 -55.77 -40.35
C SER A 3 -28.12 -54.69 -39.37
N LEU A 4 -27.51 -54.66 -38.19
CA LEU A 4 -27.70 -53.61 -37.18
C LEU A 4 -26.53 -52.62 -37.25
N SER A 5 -26.82 -51.40 -37.72
CA SER A 5 -25.89 -50.27 -37.66
C SER A 5 -25.84 -49.71 -36.24
N ARG A 6 -24.64 -49.63 -35.66
CA ARG A 6 -24.39 -48.93 -34.40
C ARG A 6 -24.07 -47.45 -34.68
N ALA A 7 -24.89 -46.55 -34.13
CA ALA A 7 -24.62 -45.14 -34.11
C ALA A 7 -23.69 -44.84 -32.91
N ALA A 8 -22.56 -44.17 -33.17
CA ALA A 8 -21.66 -43.66 -32.15
C ALA A 8 -22.11 -42.25 -31.75
N LEU A 9 -22.46 -42.07 -30.48
CA LEU A 9 -22.65 -40.73 -29.89
C LEU A 9 -21.27 -40.14 -29.54
N ALA A 10 -20.94 -39.03 -30.18
CA ALA A 10 -19.81 -38.20 -29.77
C ALA A 10 -20.28 -37.19 -28.74
N THR A 11 -19.84 -37.37 -27.48
CA THR A 11 -20.03 -36.38 -26.41
C THR A 11 -18.95 -35.31 -26.52
N GLY A 12 -19.34 -34.13 -27.03
CA GLY A 12 -18.48 -32.94 -27.03
C GLY A 12 -18.46 -32.32 -25.63
N ALA A 13 -17.31 -32.36 -24.97
CA ALA A 13 -17.07 -31.60 -23.76
C ALA A 13 -16.79 -30.14 -24.13
N ALA A 14 -17.74 -29.26 -23.84
CA ALA A 14 -17.53 -27.83 -23.93
C ALA A 14 -16.67 -27.36 -22.74
N VAL A 15 -15.41 -26.98 -22.98
CA VAL A 15 -14.56 -26.32 -22.01
C VAL A 15 -14.97 -24.86 -21.96
N PHE A 16 -15.67 -24.47 -20.90
CA PHE A 16 -15.89 -23.05 -20.60
C PHE A 16 -14.60 -22.46 -20.02
N ALA A 17 -13.87 -21.73 -20.84
CA ALA A 17 -12.80 -20.87 -20.38
C ALA A 17 -13.43 -19.68 -19.64
N LEU A 18 -13.39 -19.71 -18.30
CA LEU A 18 -13.78 -18.59 -17.47
C LEU A 18 -12.68 -17.52 -17.59
N SER A 19 -12.88 -16.54 -18.46
CA SER A 19 -12.01 -15.37 -18.55
C SER A 19 -12.24 -14.51 -17.30
N MET A 20 -11.35 -14.62 -16.32
CA MET A 20 -11.28 -13.68 -15.21
C MET A 20 -10.78 -12.33 -15.77
N LEU A 21 -11.68 -11.40 -15.98
CA LEU A 21 -11.34 -10.00 -16.21
C LEU A 21 -10.73 -9.47 -14.90
N PRO A 22 -9.59 -8.74 -14.96
CA PRO A 22 -9.08 -8.07 -13.78
C PRO A 22 -10.14 -7.08 -13.28
N ALA A 23 -10.56 -7.22 -12.05
CA ALA A 23 -11.43 -6.25 -11.39
C ALA A 23 -10.66 -4.93 -11.29
N THR A 24 -10.97 -3.98 -12.16
CA THR A 24 -10.56 -2.60 -11.99
C THR A 24 -11.25 -2.10 -10.73
N ALA A 25 -10.49 -1.75 -9.70
CA ALA A 25 -11.03 -1.12 -8.51
C ALA A 25 -11.70 0.19 -8.93
N SER A 26 -13.02 0.19 -8.96
CA SER A 26 -13.79 1.42 -9.10
C SER A 26 -13.67 2.17 -7.79
N ALA A 27 -13.14 3.39 -7.82
CA ALA A 27 -13.11 4.27 -6.67
C ALA A 27 -14.52 4.39 -6.09
N GLN A 28 -14.73 3.93 -4.86
CA GLN A 28 -15.99 4.10 -4.17
C GLN A 28 -16.17 5.59 -3.86
N SER A 29 -17.19 6.20 -4.45
CA SER A 29 -17.64 7.53 -4.10
C SER A 29 -18.37 7.47 -2.75
N GLY A 30 -17.62 7.44 -1.65
CA GLY A 30 -18.16 7.78 -0.33
C GLY A 30 -18.54 9.26 -0.35
N GLY A 31 -19.67 9.64 0.25
CA GLY A 31 -20.01 11.04 0.42
C GLY A 31 -18.92 11.80 1.19
N ASP A 32 -18.78 13.10 0.98
CA ASP A 32 -17.70 13.94 1.54
C ASP A 32 -17.51 13.88 3.07
N GLY A 33 -18.45 13.26 3.81
CA GLY A 33 -18.38 13.09 5.27
C GLY A 33 -17.65 11.82 5.75
N ASP A 34 -17.31 10.88 4.88
CA ASP A 34 -16.70 9.57 5.25
C ASP A 34 -15.28 9.41 4.69
N ARG A 35 -14.60 10.50 4.38
CA ARG A 35 -13.21 10.45 3.90
C ARG A 35 -12.22 10.59 5.03
N PRO A 36 -11.19 9.70 5.08
CA PRO A 36 -10.13 9.83 6.06
C PRO A 36 -9.35 11.13 5.89
N SER A 37 -8.97 11.76 7.01
CA SER A 37 -8.22 13.02 7.05
C SER A 37 -7.01 12.97 8.00
N GLY A 38 -6.41 11.78 8.16
CA GLY A 38 -5.35 11.52 9.12
C GLY A 38 -3.97 12.06 8.76
N LEU A 39 -3.78 12.76 7.61
CA LEU A 39 -2.53 13.40 7.23
C LEU A 39 -2.68 14.92 7.03
N ILE A 40 -1.64 15.64 7.42
CA ILE A 40 -1.47 17.07 7.16
C ILE A 40 -0.48 17.24 6.01
N GLN A 41 -0.93 17.81 4.90
CA GLN A 41 -0.06 18.19 3.81
C GLN A 41 0.69 19.48 4.19
N THR A 42 2.01 19.39 4.27
CA THR A 42 2.89 20.55 4.54
C THR A 42 3.41 21.17 3.27
N GLU A 43 3.68 20.35 2.26
CA GLU A 43 4.22 20.75 0.97
C GLU A 43 3.55 19.97 -0.16
N THR A 44 3.56 20.52 -1.37
CA THR A 44 3.09 19.80 -2.56
C THR A 44 4.28 19.26 -3.34
N HIS A 45 4.39 17.94 -3.39
CA HIS A 45 5.43 17.23 -4.12
C HIS A 45 4.86 16.71 -5.46
N THR A 46 5.31 17.27 -6.58
CA THR A 46 4.87 16.84 -7.91
C THR A 46 5.90 15.98 -8.63
N GLN A 47 7.16 16.05 -8.19
CA GLN A 47 8.25 15.29 -8.81
C GLN A 47 8.32 13.87 -8.26
N VAL A 48 8.40 12.90 -9.17
CA VAL A 48 8.65 11.51 -8.83
C VAL A 48 10.10 11.37 -8.39
N ARG A 49 10.31 10.70 -7.26
CA ARG A 49 11.63 10.42 -6.71
C ARG A 49 12.08 9.02 -7.12
N GLU A 50 13.33 8.89 -7.51
CA GLU A 50 13.97 7.59 -7.67
C GLU A 50 14.76 7.26 -6.40
N ILE A 51 14.48 6.10 -5.82
CA ILE A 51 15.13 5.62 -4.61
C ILE A 51 16.21 4.63 -5.05
N ALA A 52 17.44 4.90 -4.67
CA ALA A 52 18.54 3.99 -4.94
C ALA A 52 18.24 2.61 -4.30
N PRO A 53 18.59 1.50 -4.98
CA PRO A 53 18.47 0.16 -4.40
C PRO A 53 19.18 0.12 -3.03
N ALA A 54 18.57 -0.58 -2.07
CA ALA A 54 19.19 -0.74 -0.77
C ALA A 54 20.58 -1.38 -0.89
N ALA A 55 21.57 -0.84 -0.17
CA ALA A 55 22.92 -1.38 -0.16
C ALA A 55 22.90 -2.87 0.22
N GLY A 56 23.49 -3.72 -0.63
CA GLY A 56 23.45 -5.18 -0.46
C GLY A 56 22.42 -5.92 -1.33
N ALA A 57 21.49 -5.23 -1.97
CA ALA A 57 20.72 -5.81 -3.06
C ALA A 57 21.68 -5.91 -4.26
N ALA A 58 22.27 -7.07 -4.48
CA ALA A 58 23.05 -7.32 -5.68
C ALA A 58 22.14 -7.01 -6.87
N MET A 59 22.57 -6.09 -7.73
CA MET A 59 22.01 -5.95 -9.07
C MET A 59 22.42 -7.21 -9.88
N THR A 60 21.90 -8.36 -9.48
CA THR A 60 21.70 -9.40 -10.45
C THR A 60 20.59 -8.87 -11.35
N VAL A 61 20.84 -8.80 -12.64
CA VAL A 61 19.81 -8.78 -13.67
C VAL A 61 19.13 -10.15 -13.63
N ALA A 62 18.59 -10.50 -12.46
CA ALA A 62 17.59 -11.52 -12.33
C ALA A 62 16.35 -10.93 -13.00
N ALA A 63 15.78 -11.67 -13.93
CA ALA A 63 14.50 -11.33 -14.51
C ALA A 63 13.60 -10.85 -13.37
N THR A 64 13.27 -9.56 -13.36
CA THR A 64 12.37 -8.97 -12.37
C THR A 64 11.15 -9.86 -12.32
N SER A 65 10.80 -10.36 -11.15
CA SER A 65 9.57 -11.12 -10.99
C SER A 65 8.45 -10.33 -11.63
N ALA A 66 7.64 -10.97 -12.48
CA ALA A 66 6.52 -10.28 -13.12
C ALA A 66 5.60 -9.63 -12.08
N SER A 67 5.55 -10.22 -10.87
CA SER A 67 4.82 -9.68 -9.73
C SER A 67 5.44 -10.16 -8.42
N LYS A 68 5.30 -9.37 -7.36
CA LYS A 68 5.68 -9.74 -5.99
C LYS A 68 4.77 -9.09 -4.98
N GLN A 69 4.41 -9.85 -3.96
CA GLN A 69 3.64 -9.41 -2.80
C GLN A 69 4.37 -9.83 -1.54
N LEU A 70 4.52 -8.92 -0.59
CA LEU A 70 5.06 -9.21 0.72
C LEU A 70 3.96 -9.75 1.64
N ASN A 71 4.36 -10.56 2.64
CA ASN A 71 3.44 -10.99 3.68
C ASN A 71 3.10 -9.79 4.59
N TYR A 72 1.96 -9.20 4.35
CA TYR A 72 1.51 -7.99 4.99
C TYR A 72 0.06 -8.11 5.45
N THR A 73 -0.22 -7.67 6.68
CA THR A 73 -1.58 -7.60 7.22
C THR A 73 -1.90 -6.18 7.64
N GLN A 74 -2.83 -5.56 6.94
CA GLN A 74 -3.32 -4.22 7.23
C GLN A 74 -4.27 -4.24 8.42
N GLN A 75 -3.95 -3.48 9.48
CA GLN A 75 -4.85 -3.24 10.59
C GLN A 75 -5.90 -2.20 10.21
N VAL A 76 -7.10 -2.33 10.78
CA VAL A 76 -8.08 -1.24 10.78
C VAL A 76 -7.62 -0.16 11.74
N GLN A 77 -7.69 1.11 11.33
CA GLN A 77 -7.37 2.22 12.23
C GLN A 77 -8.38 2.29 13.39
N GLN A 78 -7.87 2.59 14.59
CA GLN A 78 -8.68 2.61 15.81
C GLN A 78 -9.42 3.94 16.03
N TYR A 79 -8.93 5.02 15.44
CA TYR A 79 -9.53 6.35 15.48
C TYR A 79 -9.48 6.99 14.09
N ASP A 80 -10.38 7.92 13.80
CA ASP A 80 -10.59 8.53 12.47
C ASP A 80 -9.35 9.25 11.89
N GLN A 81 -8.45 9.73 12.75
CA GLN A 81 -7.23 10.43 12.32
C GLN A 81 -5.98 9.51 12.35
N TRP A 82 -6.15 8.21 12.64
CA TRP A 82 -5.02 7.30 12.91
C TRP A 82 -4.65 6.39 11.74
N CYS A 83 -4.96 6.75 10.49
CA CYS A 83 -4.50 5.97 9.33
C CYS A 83 -2.97 5.73 9.38
N TRP A 84 -2.20 6.77 9.62
CA TRP A 84 -0.75 6.73 9.74
C TRP A 84 -0.24 5.85 10.88
N ALA A 85 -0.94 5.80 12.00
CA ALA A 85 -0.57 4.96 13.15
C ALA A 85 -0.93 3.49 12.91
N ALA A 86 -2.05 3.24 12.24
CA ALA A 86 -2.44 1.90 11.82
C ALA A 86 -1.45 1.32 10.79
N ASP A 87 -1.04 2.12 9.82
CA ASP A 87 -0.08 1.74 8.81
C ASP A 87 1.30 1.48 9.39
N GLY A 88 1.82 2.41 10.22
CA GLY A 88 3.09 2.24 10.88
C GLY A 88 3.14 0.97 11.72
N SER A 89 2.14 0.75 12.58
CA SER A 89 2.01 -0.47 13.39
C SER A 89 1.87 -1.73 12.53
N SER A 90 1.17 -1.67 11.40
CA SER A 90 1.01 -2.80 10.47
C SER A 90 2.31 -3.17 9.78
N ILE A 91 3.06 -2.17 9.32
CA ILE A 91 4.38 -2.35 8.71
C ILE A 91 5.35 -3.00 9.72
N GLU A 92 5.43 -2.46 10.93
CA GLU A 92 6.31 -3.01 11.97
C GLU A 92 5.97 -4.46 12.31
N ARG A 93 4.68 -4.79 12.44
CA ARG A 93 4.23 -6.16 12.74
C ARG A 93 4.66 -7.15 11.65
N SER A 94 4.65 -6.77 10.39
CA SER A 94 5.12 -7.62 9.28
C SER A 94 6.62 -7.92 9.36
N MET A 95 7.38 -7.09 10.09
CA MET A 95 8.82 -7.23 10.33
C MET A 95 9.15 -7.69 11.76
N GLY A 96 8.18 -8.25 12.49
CA GLY A 96 8.36 -8.75 13.85
C GLY A 96 8.44 -7.64 14.91
N GLY A 97 7.91 -6.46 14.63
CA GLY A 97 7.65 -5.42 15.64
C GLY A 97 6.39 -5.73 16.45
N THR A 98 6.25 -5.09 17.60
CA THR A 98 5.14 -5.34 18.53
C THR A 98 4.36 -4.08 18.91
N ALA A 99 4.76 -2.92 18.41
CA ALA A 99 4.10 -1.67 18.73
C ALA A 99 2.62 -1.69 18.32
N SER A 100 1.75 -1.29 19.24
CA SER A 100 0.36 -1.01 18.95
C SER A 100 0.23 0.34 18.22
N GLN A 101 -0.94 0.59 17.61
CA GLN A 101 -1.22 1.90 17.00
C GLN A 101 -1.04 3.04 17.99
N ALA A 102 -1.48 2.86 19.25
CA ALA A 102 -1.31 3.86 20.31
C ALA A 102 0.17 4.11 20.66
N GLN A 103 0.99 3.06 20.70
CA GLN A 103 2.43 3.19 20.96
C GLN A 103 3.15 3.86 19.80
N PHE A 104 2.85 3.45 18.56
CA PHE A 104 3.38 4.10 17.37
C PHE A 104 2.99 5.59 17.32
N CYS A 105 1.72 5.87 17.59
CA CYS A 105 1.20 7.23 17.65
C CYS A 105 1.89 8.06 18.72
N ALA A 106 2.04 7.55 19.94
CA ALA A 106 2.74 8.24 21.03
C ALA A 106 4.20 8.55 20.65
N ALA A 107 4.91 7.59 20.06
CA ALA A 107 6.25 7.79 19.54
C ALA A 107 6.28 8.88 18.45
N GLY A 108 5.34 8.83 17.51
CA GLY A 108 5.20 9.82 16.43
C GLY A 108 4.87 11.22 16.94
N LYS A 109 3.96 11.36 17.88
CA LYS A 109 3.60 12.67 18.48
C LYS A 109 4.59 13.16 19.54
N GLY A 110 5.49 12.30 20.02
CA GLY A 110 6.41 12.63 21.10
C GLY A 110 5.70 12.80 22.44
N THR A 111 4.61 12.03 22.64
CA THR A 111 3.87 12.01 23.90
C THR A 111 4.30 10.81 24.75
N SER A 112 3.89 10.79 26.02
CA SER A 112 4.17 9.65 26.90
C SER A 112 3.47 8.38 26.42
N ALA A 113 4.11 7.23 26.62
CA ALA A 113 3.52 5.93 26.30
C ALA A 113 2.16 5.76 27.03
N GLY A 114 1.11 5.49 26.26
CA GLY A 114 -0.25 5.31 26.78
C GLY A 114 -1.22 6.46 26.50
N TYR A 115 -0.72 7.61 26.03
CA TYR A 115 -1.58 8.70 25.58
C TYR A 115 -1.18 9.17 24.19
N CYS A 116 -2.09 9.04 23.24
CA CYS A 116 -1.95 9.68 21.94
C CYS A 116 -3.28 10.31 21.50
N PRO A 117 -3.26 11.59 21.11
CA PRO A 117 -4.46 12.27 20.67
C PRO A 117 -4.96 11.71 19.32
N ASN A 118 -6.28 11.74 19.12
CA ASN A 118 -6.88 11.47 17.82
C ASN A 118 -6.66 12.66 16.89
N GLN A 119 -5.48 12.73 16.27
CA GLN A 119 -5.04 13.83 15.43
C GLN A 119 -4.32 13.35 14.18
N PRO A 120 -4.39 14.09 13.05
CA PRO A 120 -3.62 13.80 11.86
C PRO A 120 -2.12 13.99 12.12
N ALA A 121 -1.28 13.34 11.31
CA ALA A 121 0.16 13.47 11.38
C ALA A 121 0.75 14.20 10.18
N GLN A 122 1.89 14.82 10.40
CA GLN A 122 2.83 15.23 9.36
C GLN A 122 3.81 14.08 9.07
N ILE A 123 4.41 14.06 7.89
CA ILE A 123 5.31 12.97 7.48
C ILE A 123 6.49 12.78 8.43
N TYR A 124 7.09 13.88 8.92
CA TYR A 124 8.20 13.77 9.90
C TYR A 124 7.78 13.11 11.22
N GLU A 125 6.51 13.25 11.63
CA GLU A 125 5.99 12.60 12.84
C GLU A 125 5.89 11.08 12.64
N ILE A 126 5.53 10.63 11.44
CA ILE A 126 5.49 9.20 11.10
C ILE A 126 6.91 8.61 11.09
N VAL A 127 7.88 9.31 10.48
CA VAL A 127 9.30 8.91 10.52
C VAL A 127 9.81 8.84 11.97
N ARG A 128 9.40 9.79 12.83
CA ARG A 128 9.71 9.77 14.26
C ARG A 128 9.04 8.59 14.97
N GLY A 129 7.82 8.24 14.59
CA GLY A 129 7.10 7.07 15.07
C GLY A 129 7.92 5.80 14.88
N PHE A 130 8.35 5.52 13.64
CA PHE A 130 9.22 4.39 13.33
C PHE A 130 10.50 4.37 14.18
N ARG A 131 11.20 5.51 14.27
CA ARG A 131 12.44 5.60 15.05
C ARG A 131 12.20 5.37 16.54
N GLY A 132 11.11 5.90 17.08
CA GLY A 132 10.75 5.74 18.48
C GLY A 132 10.31 4.33 18.87
N THR A 133 9.96 3.49 17.87
CA THR A 133 9.59 2.08 18.06
C THR A 133 10.68 1.09 17.64
N GLY A 134 11.89 1.58 17.29
CA GLY A 134 13.06 0.74 17.00
C GLY A 134 13.22 0.40 15.51
N PHE A 135 12.66 1.21 14.63
CA PHE A 135 12.83 1.06 13.19
C PHE A 135 13.54 2.27 12.58
N SER A 136 14.26 2.05 11.49
CA SER A 136 14.69 3.12 10.60
C SER A 136 13.59 3.40 9.57
N ALA A 137 13.47 4.66 9.16
CA ALA A 137 12.57 5.10 8.10
C ALA A 137 13.09 6.40 7.50
N GLN A 138 12.80 6.64 6.22
CA GLN A 138 13.22 7.82 5.48
C GLN A 138 12.05 8.41 4.71
N ASP A 139 11.87 9.73 4.82
CA ASP A 139 10.99 10.48 3.93
C ASP A 139 11.65 10.61 2.55
N ALA A 140 10.98 10.20 1.50
CA ALA A 140 11.43 10.32 0.12
C ALA A 140 11.24 11.73 -0.43
N GLY A 141 10.43 12.57 0.21
CA GLY A 141 10.10 13.93 -0.25
C GLY A 141 9.25 13.93 -1.53
N GLY A 142 8.37 12.95 -1.71
CA GLY A 142 7.49 12.85 -2.86
C GLY A 142 7.02 11.44 -3.19
N PRO A 143 6.20 11.27 -4.25
CA PRO A 143 5.90 9.95 -4.79
C PRO A 143 7.17 9.33 -5.38
N ILE A 144 7.30 8.00 -5.29
CA ILE A 144 8.46 7.28 -5.84
C ILE A 144 8.13 6.62 -7.18
N GLY A 145 9.12 6.46 -8.05
CA GLY A 145 8.98 5.79 -9.35
C GLY A 145 8.56 4.33 -9.21
N PHE A 146 7.92 3.78 -10.25
CA PHE A 146 7.50 2.37 -10.24
C PHE A 146 8.70 1.43 -10.05
N SER A 147 9.84 1.74 -10.69
CA SER A 147 11.12 1.03 -10.48
C SER A 147 11.58 1.05 -9.02
N SER A 148 11.38 2.16 -8.34
CA SER A 148 11.69 2.30 -6.92
C SER A 148 10.75 1.47 -6.05
N VAL A 149 9.44 1.42 -6.37
CA VAL A 149 8.49 0.51 -5.71
C VAL A 149 8.95 -0.94 -5.86
N VAL A 150 9.27 -1.36 -7.10
CA VAL A 150 9.79 -2.71 -7.38
C VAL A 150 11.02 -3.00 -6.53
N SER A 151 12.00 -2.10 -6.52
CA SER A 151 13.24 -2.28 -5.76
C SER A 151 13.01 -2.40 -4.25
N GLN A 152 12.10 -1.60 -3.68
CA GLN A 152 11.75 -1.66 -2.26
C GLN A 152 11.07 -3.00 -1.92
N ILE A 153 10.05 -3.38 -2.68
CA ILE A 153 9.32 -4.64 -2.47
C ILE A 153 10.24 -5.85 -2.68
N ASP A 154 11.14 -5.82 -3.67
CA ASP A 154 12.12 -6.89 -3.90
C ASP A 154 13.10 -7.03 -2.74
N ALA A 155 13.45 -5.93 -2.11
CA ALA A 155 14.27 -5.90 -0.89
C ALA A 155 13.50 -6.28 0.39
N GLY A 156 12.20 -6.62 0.29
CA GLY A 156 11.35 -6.95 1.44
C GLY A 156 10.87 -5.73 2.23
N ILE A 157 10.89 -4.55 1.61
CA ILE A 157 10.57 -3.28 2.26
C ILE A 157 9.19 -2.78 1.81
N LEU A 158 8.31 -2.53 2.76
CA LEU A 158 7.02 -1.89 2.57
C LEU A 158 7.19 -0.37 2.45
N ASN A 159 6.29 0.28 1.70
CA ASN A 159 6.30 1.73 1.57
C ASN A 159 5.01 2.32 2.15
N LEU A 160 5.11 3.28 3.06
CA LEU A 160 3.96 4.04 3.50
C LEU A 160 3.78 5.25 2.58
N THR A 161 2.57 5.44 2.08
CA THR A 161 2.22 6.54 1.16
C THR A 161 1.29 7.53 1.83
N GLY A 162 1.44 8.81 1.48
CA GLY A 162 0.50 9.86 1.81
C GLY A 162 -0.23 10.32 0.56
N ILE A 163 -1.53 10.10 0.50
CA ILE A 163 -2.42 10.63 -0.53
C ILE A 163 -3.20 11.83 0.02
N TYR A 164 -3.50 12.80 -0.83
CA TYR A 164 -4.26 13.99 -0.46
C TYR A 164 -5.43 14.17 -1.39
N TRP A 165 -6.61 14.32 -0.79
CA TRP A 165 -7.86 14.43 -1.51
C TRP A 165 -7.97 15.77 -2.23
N THR A 166 -8.57 15.80 -3.40
CA THR A 166 -8.88 17.03 -4.12
C THR A 166 -9.87 17.91 -3.36
N SER A 167 -10.66 17.33 -2.46
CA SER A 167 -11.58 18.00 -1.55
C SER A 167 -10.94 18.48 -0.23
N GLY A 168 -9.62 18.22 -0.04
CA GLY A 168 -8.90 18.54 1.20
C GLY A 168 -8.78 17.34 2.15
N GLY A 169 -7.79 17.41 3.04
CA GLY A 169 -7.40 16.30 3.92
C GLY A 169 -6.51 15.28 3.22
N GLY A 170 -5.91 14.39 4.02
CA GLY A 170 -4.99 13.37 3.52
C GLY A 170 -5.16 12.04 4.23
N HIS A 171 -4.74 10.97 3.58
CA HIS A 171 -4.84 9.60 4.06
C HIS A 171 -3.54 8.86 3.88
N ALA A 172 -3.20 7.97 4.80
CA ALA A 172 -2.06 7.07 4.69
C ALA A 172 -2.51 5.69 4.25
N GLU A 173 -1.72 5.08 3.38
CA GLU A 173 -1.89 3.72 2.87
C GLU A 173 -0.53 3.04 2.73
N VAL A 174 -0.50 1.73 2.53
CA VAL A 174 0.75 0.95 2.44
C VAL A 174 0.84 0.21 1.11
N ILE A 175 1.86 0.48 0.32
CA ILE A 175 2.21 -0.37 -0.83
C ILE A 175 2.92 -1.61 -0.30
N TYR A 176 2.35 -2.80 -0.57
CA TYR A 176 2.89 -4.09 -0.13
C TYR A 176 3.20 -5.06 -1.28
N GLY A 177 2.97 -4.65 -2.51
CA GLY A 177 3.25 -5.47 -3.68
C GLY A 177 3.16 -4.70 -5.00
N TYR A 178 3.55 -5.37 -6.07
CA TYR A 178 3.48 -4.85 -7.44
C TYR A 178 3.22 -5.97 -8.46
N ASP A 179 2.76 -5.59 -9.65
CA ASP A 179 2.72 -6.40 -10.86
C ASP A 179 3.30 -5.58 -12.03
N SER A 180 4.48 -5.99 -12.51
CA SER A 180 5.18 -5.28 -13.59
C SER A 180 4.52 -5.45 -14.95
N ALA A 181 3.81 -6.57 -15.19
CA ALA A 181 3.14 -6.81 -16.46
C ALA A 181 2.02 -5.80 -16.71
N ASN A 182 1.34 -5.38 -15.64
CA ASN A 182 0.22 -4.45 -15.69
C ASN A 182 0.57 -3.04 -15.17
N GLN A 183 1.83 -2.83 -14.75
CA GLN A 183 2.27 -1.61 -14.04
C GLN A 183 1.29 -1.24 -12.91
N SER A 184 0.98 -2.22 -12.06
CA SER A 184 0.08 -2.03 -10.94
C SER A 184 0.78 -2.23 -9.60
N ILE A 185 0.22 -1.62 -8.56
CA ILE A 185 0.65 -1.72 -7.17
C ILE A 185 -0.47 -2.28 -6.31
N MET A 186 -0.09 -3.01 -5.27
CA MET A 186 -1.00 -3.56 -4.29
C MET A 186 -0.93 -2.70 -3.04
N VAL A 187 -2.08 -2.21 -2.58
CA VAL A 187 -2.19 -1.21 -1.52
C VAL A 187 -3.08 -1.72 -0.40
N GLY A 188 -2.63 -1.57 0.83
CA GLY A 188 -3.41 -1.80 2.04
C GLY A 188 -3.95 -0.49 2.59
N ASP A 189 -5.23 -0.46 2.93
CA ASP A 189 -5.95 0.72 3.41
C ASP A 189 -6.49 0.47 4.83
N PRO A 190 -6.16 1.32 5.81
CA PRO A 190 -6.61 1.17 7.20
C PRO A 190 -8.05 1.64 7.45
N TRP A 191 -8.71 2.34 6.51
CA TRP A 191 -10.04 2.91 6.75
C TRP A 191 -11.11 1.83 6.93
N PRO A 192 -11.97 1.93 7.95
CA PRO A 192 -12.90 0.85 8.31
C PRO A 192 -13.86 0.43 7.21
N THR A 193 -14.36 1.38 6.42
CA THR A 193 -15.41 1.15 5.40
C THR A 193 -14.85 0.92 4.00
N TYR A 194 -13.53 1.16 3.78
CA TYR A 194 -12.89 0.93 2.49
C TYR A 194 -12.44 -0.52 2.32
N GLN A 195 -12.24 -0.92 1.06
CA GLN A 195 -11.66 -2.21 0.75
C GLN A 195 -10.24 -2.29 1.29
N ARG A 196 -10.00 -3.26 2.18
CA ARG A 196 -8.73 -3.42 2.93
C ARG A 196 -7.52 -3.62 2.05
N TYR A 197 -7.67 -4.31 0.92
CA TYR A 197 -6.60 -4.59 -0.04
C TYR A 197 -7.08 -4.25 -1.43
N GLN A 198 -6.33 -3.39 -2.12
CA GLN A 198 -6.68 -2.86 -3.42
C GLN A 198 -5.52 -3.06 -4.39
N THR A 199 -5.84 -3.18 -5.67
CA THR A 199 -4.85 -3.13 -6.75
C THR A 199 -5.13 -1.92 -7.62
N TRP A 200 -4.13 -1.09 -7.79
CA TRP A 200 -4.21 0.15 -8.54
C TRP A 200 -3.25 0.14 -9.73
N ASN A 201 -3.67 0.66 -10.88
CA ASN A 201 -2.70 1.09 -11.88
C ASN A 201 -1.81 2.17 -11.27
N TYR A 202 -0.49 2.05 -11.42
CA TYR A 202 0.47 2.95 -10.78
C TYR A 202 0.23 4.43 -11.11
N ASN A 203 -0.05 4.76 -12.38
CA ASN A 203 -0.28 6.15 -12.79
C ASN A 203 -1.60 6.71 -12.24
N GLN A 204 -2.64 5.87 -12.16
CA GLN A 204 -3.91 6.26 -11.54
C GLN A 204 -3.77 6.46 -10.03
N TYR A 205 -2.98 5.65 -9.35
CA TYR A 205 -2.70 5.85 -7.93
C TYR A 205 -1.89 7.12 -7.69
N ARG A 206 -0.95 7.45 -8.57
CA ARG A 206 -0.17 8.69 -8.47
C ARG A 206 -1.03 9.95 -8.54
N SER A 207 -2.02 9.98 -9.41
CA SER A 207 -2.92 11.12 -9.54
C SER A 207 -4.17 10.73 -10.30
N ASN A 208 -5.31 11.06 -9.74
CA ASN A 208 -6.62 10.87 -10.36
C ASN A 208 -7.55 12.03 -9.98
N GLY A 209 -8.84 11.94 -10.33
CA GLY A 209 -9.83 12.97 -10.01
C GLY A 209 -10.17 13.11 -8.52
N GLN A 210 -9.76 12.17 -7.69
CA GLN A 210 -10.12 12.14 -6.27
C GLN A 210 -8.96 12.53 -5.36
N PHE A 211 -7.73 12.07 -5.70
CA PHE A 211 -6.55 12.30 -4.86
C PHE A 211 -5.27 12.38 -5.68
N ARG A 212 -4.21 12.83 -5.00
CA ARG A 212 -2.83 12.78 -5.46
C ARG A 212 -1.95 12.14 -4.40
N TRP A 213 -1.13 11.17 -4.82
CA TRP A 213 -0.01 10.66 -4.02
C TRP A 213 1.07 11.74 -3.93
N ASN A 214 1.39 12.18 -2.74
CA ASN A 214 2.27 13.33 -2.50
C ASN A 214 3.51 12.99 -1.67
N ASP A 215 3.41 12.01 -0.77
CA ASP A 215 4.50 11.68 0.16
C ASP A 215 4.74 10.17 0.20
N THR A 216 6.00 9.78 0.46
CA THR A 216 6.35 8.37 0.65
C THR A 216 7.38 8.21 1.74
N ILE A 217 7.16 7.25 2.63
CA ILE A 217 8.17 6.78 3.58
C ILE A 217 8.73 5.46 3.07
N VAL A 218 10.03 5.42 2.91
CA VAL A 218 10.81 4.33 2.32
C VAL A 218 11.91 3.84 3.27
N ASN A 219 12.60 2.76 2.88
CA ASN A 219 13.73 2.21 3.63
C ASN A 219 13.38 1.87 5.07
N ILE A 220 12.12 1.45 5.29
CA ILE A 220 11.64 1.05 6.61
C ILE A 220 12.26 -0.30 6.96
N ARG A 221 13.03 -0.35 8.05
CA ARG A 221 13.74 -1.56 8.50
C ARG A 221 13.77 -1.62 10.01
N LYS A 222 13.70 -2.83 10.55
CA LYS A 222 13.95 -3.06 11.97
C LYS A 222 15.42 -2.75 12.29
N GLY A 223 15.68 -1.95 13.30
CA GLY A 223 17.01 -1.62 13.82
C GLY A 223 17.68 -2.78 14.57
#